data_5c772a1a5887163f5cc8a7c94ccfca3d
#
_entry.id   5c772a1a5887163f5cc8a7c94ccfca3d
#
_cell.length_a   1.000
_cell.length_b   1.000
_cell.length_c   1.000
_cell.angle_alpha   90.00
_cell.angle_beta   90.00
_cell.angle_gamma   90.00
#
_symmetry.space_group_name_H-M   'P 1'
#
loop_
_entity.id
_entity.type
_entity.pdbx_description
1 polymer ?
#
loop_
_entity_poly.entity_id
_entity_poly.type
_entity_poly.pdbx_seq_one_letter_code
_entity_poly.pdbx_strand_id
1 'polypeptide(L)'
;MNWSKTIRERRSVRRYSSRPVAQETIDSLLNEAAHLYRAEGDGASHWRSLCYRTPEARHRLADSMIAKIKGSTLGKLLPGKMIDLIKKQATDTPAHLVFIAESGSTQRQSDENYAAVCSIMQNVQLLGWELGIGMLWYTDQILNSAAFEREIGLREGERFAGILSMGYYEKVPRARKRTPAEQKWTIVEGDVSGYADHLQVSSRSVLALLNDAVWAPNDGLREPWRFIYAGGGEAADRLRALNGDAAAAFLLVVAKEESDSHKREEDYAAVCCLIQNFQLLAASEPWPVRRTMPEWIYDPEHCKPFGVRPQERIVAVLALGGDGRDSRSTPSSKKT
;
A
#
# COMPACT_ATOMS: atom_id res chain seq x y z
N MET A 1 16.98 1.25 -11.24
CA MET A 1 15.58 1.20 -11.73
C MET A 1 15.06 2.62 -11.87
N ASN A 2 14.28 2.92 -12.91
CA ASN A 2 13.60 4.22 -13.05
C ASN A 2 12.18 4.12 -12.47
N TRP A 3 12.04 4.47 -11.18
CA TRP A 3 10.77 4.33 -10.47
C TRP A 3 9.62 5.12 -11.10
N SER A 4 9.85 6.37 -11.57
CA SER A 4 8.82 7.17 -12.21
C SER A 4 8.26 6.46 -13.45
N LYS A 5 9.11 5.93 -14.31
CA LYS A 5 8.70 5.15 -15.49
C LYS A 5 7.93 3.90 -15.09
N THR A 6 8.49 3.08 -14.21
CA THR A 6 7.88 1.80 -13.79
C THR A 6 6.51 2.00 -13.16
N ILE A 7 6.37 2.96 -12.26
CA ILE A 7 5.11 3.30 -11.58
C ILE A 7 4.06 3.75 -12.61
N ARG A 8 4.43 4.61 -13.56
CA ARG A 8 3.52 5.10 -14.61
C ARG A 8 3.14 4.03 -15.64
N GLU A 9 4.02 3.09 -15.93
CA GLU A 9 3.81 2.06 -16.95
C GLU A 9 3.13 0.81 -16.41
N ARG A 10 3.30 0.46 -15.12
CA ARG A 10 2.67 -0.71 -14.50
C ARG A 10 1.15 -0.71 -14.67
N ARG A 11 0.61 -1.87 -15.06
CA ARG A 11 -0.84 -2.09 -15.23
C ARG A 11 -1.28 -3.34 -14.46
N SER A 12 -2.54 -3.34 -14.02
CA SER A 12 -3.22 -4.55 -13.58
C SER A 12 -3.48 -5.44 -14.79
N VAL A 13 -2.88 -6.63 -14.81
CA VAL A 13 -2.97 -7.59 -15.92
C VAL A 13 -3.93 -8.70 -15.51
N ARG A 14 -4.87 -9.06 -16.39
CA ARG A 14 -5.89 -10.11 -16.18
C ARG A 14 -5.75 -11.30 -17.11
N ARG A 15 -4.86 -11.21 -18.10
CA ARG A 15 -4.63 -12.29 -19.06
C ARG A 15 -3.15 -12.56 -19.16
N TYR A 16 -2.79 -13.79 -18.94
CA TYR A 16 -1.42 -14.25 -18.88
C TYR A 16 -1.16 -15.28 -19.97
N SER A 17 0.09 -15.39 -20.41
CA SER A 17 0.54 -16.52 -21.22
C SER A 17 0.61 -17.78 -20.34
N SER A 18 0.68 -18.94 -20.95
CA SER A 18 0.85 -20.22 -20.24
C SER A 18 2.27 -20.45 -19.70
N ARG A 19 3.21 -19.53 -19.98
CA ARG A 19 4.59 -19.62 -19.50
C ARG A 19 4.62 -19.63 -17.97
N PRO A 20 5.21 -20.65 -17.34
CA PRO A 20 5.30 -20.72 -15.89
C PRO A 20 6.23 -19.63 -15.33
N VAL A 21 5.93 -19.14 -14.13
CA VAL A 21 6.85 -18.29 -13.37
C VAL A 21 7.70 -19.20 -12.48
N ALA A 22 9.02 -19.09 -12.60
CA ALA A 22 9.93 -19.91 -11.83
C ALA A 22 9.90 -19.57 -10.33
N GLN A 23 10.11 -20.55 -9.45
CA GLN A 23 10.10 -20.34 -8.00
C GLN A 23 11.19 -19.34 -7.59
N GLU A 24 12.37 -19.49 -8.15
CA GLU A 24 13.53 -18.63 -7.89
C GLU A 24 13.23 -17.15 -8.23
N THR A 25 12.46 -16.92 -9.29
CA THR A 25 11.99 -15.57 -9.66
C THR A 25 11.03 -15.01 -8.61
N ILE A 26 10.11 -15.84 -8.13
CA ILE A 26 9.14 -15.44 -7.09
C ILE A 26 9.87 -15.12 -5.78
N ASP A 27 10.79 -15.99 -5.36
CA ASP A 27 11.56 -15.82 -4.13
C ASP A 27 12.43 -14.55 -4.20
N SER A 28 13.07 -14.31 -5.35
CA SER A 28 13.83 -13.06 -5.57
C SER A 28 12.95 -11.82 -5.49
N LEU A 29 11.76 -11.85 -6.11
CA LEU A 29 10.81 -10.73 -6.06
C LEU A 29 10.34 -10.45 -4.63
N LEU A 30 10.02 -11.47 -3.85
CA LEU A 30 9.58 -11.32 -2.47
C LEU A 30 10.70 -10.76 -1.58
N ASN A 31 11.92 -11.28 -1.70
CA ASN A 31 13.07 -10.82 -0.93
C ASN A 31 13.41 -9.36 -1.24
N GLU A 32 13.48 -9.01 -2.52
CA GLU A 32 13.77 -7.63 -2.94
C GLU A 32 12.65 -6.67 -2.54
N ALA A 33 11.38 -7.08 -2.68
CA ALA A 33 10.24 -6.27 -2.28
C ALA A 33 10.22 -5.98 -0.77
N ALA A 34 10.57 -6.97 0.04
CA ALA A 34 10.70 -6.80 1.48
C ALA A 34 11.89 -5.89 1.84
N HIS A 35 13.02 -6.03 1.13
CA HIS A 35 14.19 -5.17 1.32
C HIS A 35 13.92 -3.70 0.98
N LEU A 36 13.16 -3.43 -0.07
CA LEU A 36 12.75 -2.08 -0.47
C LEU A 36 11.76 -1.42 0.51
N TYR A 37 11.05 -2.23 1.31
CA TYR A 37 10.19 -1.71 2.37
C TYR A 37 11.03 -1.38 3.59
N ARG A 38 11.17 -0.11 3.89
CA ARG A 38 11.85 0.38 5.10
C ARG A 38 10.82 0.56 6.20
N ALA A 39 10.77 -0.42 7.11
CA ALA A 39 9.96 -0.29 8.32
C ALA A 39 10.65 0.66 9.30
N GLU A 40 9.86 1.51 9.97
CA GLU A 40 10.29 2.19 11.19
C GLU A 40 10.14 1.22 12.37
N GLY A 41 11.20 0.99 13.12
CA GLY A 41 11.21 0.14 14.29
C GLY A 41 12.21 -1.01 14.23
N ASP A 42 11.98 -2.07 14.98
CA ASP A 42 12.86 -3.24 15.11
C ASP A 42 12.88 -4.17 13.88
N GLY A 43 12.21 -3.80 12.80
CA GLY A 43 12.22 -4.51 11.53
C GLY A 43 11.51 -5.87 11.54
N ALA A 44 10.80 -6.21 12.60
CA ALA A 44 10.03 -7.45 12.64
C ALA A 44 8.93 -7.43 11.58
N SER A 45 9.04 -8.33 10.60
CA SER A 45 8.05 -8.47 9.54
C SER A 45 6.86 -9.27 10.07
N HIS A 46 5.76 -8.58 10.36
CA HIS A 46 4.51 -9.18 10.82
C HIS A 46 3.63 -9.62 9.64
N TRP A 47 4.21 -10.41 8.75
CA TRP A 47 3.52 -10.93 7.57
C TRP A 47 4.10 -12.25 7.07
N ARG A 48 3.29 -12.97 6.29
CA ARG A 48 3.74 -14.15 5.53
C ARG A 48 3.06 -14.21 4.17
N SER A 49 3.66 -14.95 3.24
CA SER A 49 3.07 -15.22 1.93
C SER A 49 3.02 -16.71 1.64
N LEU A 50 2.03 -17.10 0.83
CA LEU A 50 1.86 -18.46 0.31
C LEU A 50 1.89 -18.42 -1.21
N CYS A 51 2.62 -19.36 -1.83
CA CYS A 51 2.75 -19.44 -3.27
C CYS A 51 1.96 -20.64 -3.83
N TYR A 52 1.01 -20.36 -4.72
CA TYR A 52 0.19 -21.34 -5.43
C TYR A 52 0.60 -21.36 -6.90
N ARG A 53 1.59 -22.19 -7.28
CA ARG A 53 2.12 -22.27 -8.66
C ARG A 53 1.97 -23.63 -9.32
N THR A 54 1.87 -24.74 -8.54
CA THR A 54 1.61 -26.05 -9.14
C THR A 54 0.16 -26.18 -9.57
N PRO A 55 -0.17 -26.99 -10.58
CA PRO A 55 -1.56 -27.20 -11.01
C PRO A 55 -2.47 -27.57 -9.84
N GLU A 56 -2.04 -28.49 -8.98
CA GLU A 56 -2.82 -28.97 -7.83
C GLU A 56 -3.08 -27.84 -6.82
N ALA A 57 -2.05 -27.04 -6.50
CA ALA A 57 -2.21 -25.90 -5.59
C ALA A 57 -3.18 -24.85 -6.16
N ARG A 58 -3.05 -24.52 -7.47
CA ARG A 58 -3.97 -23.57 -8.13
C ARG A 58 -5.39 -24.08 -8.15
N HIS A 59 -5.62 -25.38 -8.33
CA HIS A 59 -6.96 -25.97 -8.27
C HIS A 59 -7.55 -25.89 -6.86
N ARG A 60 -6.77 -26.22 -5.79
CA ARG A 60 -7.25 -26.08 -4.40
C ARG A 60 -7.62 -24.63 -4.08
N LEU A 61 -6.74 -23.68 -4.44
CA LEU A 61 -7.04 -22.25 -4.24
C LEU A 61 -8.31 -21.85 -4.98
N ALA A 62 -8.44 -22.19 -6.27
CA ALA A 62 -9.61 -21.87 -7.09
C ALA A 62 -10.90 -22.47 -6.50
N ASP A 63 -10.88 -23.72 -6.04
CA ASP A 63 -12.04 -24.35 -5.40
C ASP A 63 -12.43 -23.65 -4.10
N SER A 64 -11.48 -23.23 -3.29
CA SER A 64 -11.73 -22.48 -2.07
C SER A 64 -12.32 -21.08 -2.34
N MET A 65 -11.83 -20.39 -3.38
CA MET A 65 -12.32 -19.07 -3.81
C MET A 65 -13.80 -19.12 -4.24
N ILE A 66 -14.22 -20.16 -4.98
CA ILE A 66 -15.61 -20.28 -5.45
C ILE A 66 -16.55 -20.90 -4.42
N ALA A 67 -16.06 -21.40 -3.31
CA ALA A 67 -16.86 -22.07 -2.28
C ALA A 67 -17.99 -21.18 -1.74
N LYS A 68 -17.70 -19.90 -1.48
CA LYS A 68 -18.70 -18.93 -1.01
C LYS A 68 -19.77 -18.64 -2.09
N ILE A 69 -19.38 -18.57 -3.36
CA ILE A 69 -20.34 -18.39 -4.45
C ILE A 69 -21.31 -19.55 -4.46
N LYS A 70 -20.79 -20.78 -4.48
CA LYS A 70 -21.62 -22.00 -4.52
C LYS A 70 -22.57 -22.13 -3.33
N GLY A 71 -22.16 -21.65 -2.15
CA GLY A 71 -22.97 -21.68 -0.92
C GLY A 71 -23.95 -20.50 -0.77
N SER A 72 -23.89 -19.49 -1.61
CA SER A 72 -24.71 -18.28 -1.50
C SER A 72 -25.97 -18.33 -2.35
N THR A 73 -26.98 -17.50 -1.98
CA THR A 73 -28.19 -17.31 -2.80
C THR A 73 -27.83 -16.76 -4.18
N LEU A 74 -26.84 -15.88 -4.28
CA LEU A 74 -26.33 -15.33 -5.53
C LEU A 74 -25.73 -16.44 -6.42
N GLY A 75 -25.00 -17.39 -5.83
CA GLY A 75 -24.41 -18.50 -6.58
C GLY A 75 -25.45 -19.46 -7.16
N LYS A 76 -26.61 -19.60 -6.51
CA LYS A 76 -27.74 -20.37 -7.05
C LYS A 76 -28.37 -19.69 -8.27
N LEU A 77 -28.22 -18.39 -8.42
CA LEU A 77 -28.74 -17.60 -9.55
C LEU A 77 -27.71 -17.46 -10.68
N LEU A 78 -26.42 -17.68 -10.41
CA LEU A 78 -25.36 -17.59 -11.41
C LEU A 78 -25.40 -18.83 -12.32
N PRO A 79 -25.33 -18.64 -13.68
CA PRO A 79 -25.15 -19.76 -14.59
C PRO A 79 -23.89 -20.56 -14.23
N GLY A 80 -23.99 -21.91 -14.21
CA GLY A 80 -22.83 -22.78 -13.90
C GLY A 80 -21.62 -22.48 -14.77
N LYS A 81 -21.83 -22.14 -16.05
CA LYS A 81 -20.78 -21.70 -16.97
C LYS A 81 -19.98 -20.49 -16.48
N MET A 82 -20.59 -19.60 -15.72
CA MET A 82 -19.89 -18.41 -15.17
C MET A 82 -18.99 -18.79 -14.00
N ILE A 83 -19.44 -19.70 -13.15
CA ILE A 83 -18.62 -20.25 -12.05
C ILE A 83 -17.42 -21.01 -12.63
N ASP A 84 -17.65 -21.82 -13.66
CA ASP A 84 -16.59 -22.56 -14.36
C ASP A 84 -15.56 -21.63 -15.00
N LEU A 85 -16.01 -20.50 -15.55
CA LEU A 85 -15.12 -19.48 -16.11
C LEU A 85 -14.24 -18.82 -15.04
N ILE A 86 -14.81 -18.47 -13.89
CA ILE A 86 -14.05 -17.93 -12.76
C ILE A 86 -13.01 -18.94 -12.27
N LYS A 87 -13.43 -20.21 -12.09
CA LYS A 87 -12.52 -21.29 -11.72
C LYS A 87 -11.40 -21.46 -12.75
N LYS A 88 -11.77 -21.54 -14.03
CA LYS A 88 -10.82 -21.67 -15.13
C LYS A 88 -9.80 -20.52 -15.13
N GLN A 89 -10.25 -19.27 -14.97
CA GLN A 89 -9.36 -18.14 -14.92
C GLN A 89 -8.35 -18.23 -13.76
N ALA A 90 -8.79 -18.67 -12.59
CA ALA A 90 -7.90 -18.88 -11.46
C ALA A 90 -6.90 -20.02 -11.69
N THR A 91 -7.35 -21.15 -12.28
CA THR A 91 -6.47 -22.29 -12.55
C THR A 91 -5.51 -22.08 -13.73
N ASP A 92 -5.90 -21.28 -14.73
CA ASP A 92 -5.05 -20.96 -15.88
C ASP A 92 -3.97 -19.92 -15.54
N THR A 93 -4.15 -19.15 -14.47
CA THR A 93 -3.14 -18.17 -14.02
C THR A 93 -1.88 -18.90 -13.55
N PRO A 94 -0.68 -18.56 -14.06
CA PRO A 94 0.56 -19.31 -13.79
C PRO A 94 0.93 -19.41 -12.32
N ALA A 95 0.69 -18.36 -11.51
CA ALA A 95 0.91 -18.39 -10.08
C ALA A 95 0.04 -17.38 -9.34
N HIS A 96 -0.21 -17.66 -8.05
CA HIS A 96 -0.85 -16.74 -7.12
C HIS A 96 0.00 -16.64 -5.85
N LEU A 97 0.19 -15.41 -5.37
CA LEU A 97 0.77 -15.12 -4.07
C LEU A 97 -0.34 -14.62 -3.14
N VAL A 98 -0.59 -15.34 -2.08
CA VAL A 98 -1.52 -14.94 -1.02
C VAL A 98 -0.73 -14.26 0.08
N PHE A 99 -1.13 -13.07 0.48
CA PHE A 99 -0.48 -12.29 1.53
C PHE A 99 -1.36 -12.22 2.76
N ILE A 100 -0.73 -12.41 3.92
CA ILE A 100 -1.37 -12.43 5.24
C ILE A 100 -0.57 -11.51 6.15
N ALA A 101 -1.26 -10.60 6.83
CA ALA A 101 -0.71 -9.73 7.85
C ALA A 101 -1.05 -10.26 9.24
N GLU A 102 -0.20 -10.01 10.23
CA GLU A 102 -0.56 -10.18 11.64
C GLU A 102 -1.50 -9.04 12.07
N SER A 103 -2.53 -9.37 12.82
CA SER A 103 -3.34 -8.38 13.51
C SER A 103 -2.56 -7.86 14.73
N GLY A 104 -2.47 -6.54 14.87
CA GLY A 104 -1.83 -5.96 16.05
C GLY A 104 -2.70 -6.04 17.29
N SER A 105 -2.12 -5.81 18.46
CA SER A 105 -2.84 -5.69 19.72
C SER A 105 -3.61 -4.36 19.85
N THR A 106 -3.26 -3.37 19.06
CA THR A 106 -3.92 -2.06 18.95
C THR A 106 -4.32 -1.78 17.50
N GLN A 107 -5.27 -0.86 17.30
CA GLN A 107 -5.67 -0.41 15.96
C GLN A 107 -4.47 0.11 15.18
N ARG A 108 -3.61 0.91 15.80
CA ARG A 108 -2.38 1.42 15.21
C ARG A 108 -1.48 0.28 14.71
N GLN A 109 -1.18 -0.69 15.57
CA GLN A 109 -0.30 -1.81 15.19
C GLN A 109 -0.92 -2.66 14.06
N SER A 110 -2.24 -2.87 14.10
CA SER A 110 -2.97 -3.56 13.02
C SER A 110 -2.86 -2.81 11.69
N ASP A 111 -3.00 -1.49 11.73
CA ASP A 111 -2.89 -0.64 10.55
C ASP A 111 -1.43 -0.58 10.02
N GLU A 112 -0.43 -0.50 10.90
CA GLU A 112 0.99 -0.54 10.55
C GLU A 112 1.36 -1.86 9.86
N ASN A 113 0.96 -3.00 10.44
CA ASN A 113 1.22 -4.32 9.87
C ASN A 113 0.56 -4.48 8.49
N TYR A 114 -0.69 -4.04 8.35
CA TYR A 114 -1.41 -4.11 7.08
C TYR A 114 -0.81 -3.17 6.03
N ALA A 115 -0.43 -1.96 6.42
CA ALA A 115 0.24 -1.01 5.54
C ALA A 115 1.60 -1.52 5.05
N ALA A 116 2.34 -2.24 5.91
CA ALA A 116 3.58 -2.89 5.52
C ALA A 116 3.35 -3.92 4.41
N VAL A 117 2.38 -4.81 4.60
CA VAL A 117 2.03 -5.83 3.59
C VAL A 117 1.59 -5.20 2.28
N CYS A 118 0.72 -4.18 2.32
CA CYS A 118 0.28 -3.46 1.12
C CYS A 118 1.45 -2.80 0.37
N SER A 119 2.41 -2.23 1.09
CA SER A 119 3.62 -1.63 0.54
C SER A 119 4.52 -2.69 -0.13
N ILE A 120 4.70 -3.85 0.53
CA ILE A 120 5.47 -4.97 -0.02
C ILE A 120 4.78 -5.52 -1.28
N MET A 121 3.46 -5.71 -1.26
CA MET A 121 2.69 -6.15 -2.43
C MET A 121 2.84 -5.16 -3.59
N GLN A 122 2.91 -3.86 -3.32
CA GLN A 122 3.19 -2.85 -4.35
C GLN A 122 4.59 -3.00 -4.92
N ASN A 123 5.61 -3.20 -4.07
CA ASN A 123 6.97 -3.45 -4.52
C ASN A 123 7.07 -4.70 -5.40
N VAL A 124 6.43 -5.81 -5.01
CA VAL A 124 6.35 -7.04 -5.83
C VAL A 124 5.77 -6.75 -7.22
N GLN A 125 4.70 -5.95 -7.31
CA GLN A 125 4.10 -5.57 -8.58
C GLN A 125 5.03 -4.72 -9.47
N LEU A 126 5.77 -3.78 -8.87
CA LEU A 126 6.70 -2.91 -9.60
C LEU A 126 7.92 -3.70 -10.11
N LEU A 127 8.52 -4.51 -9.23
CA LEU A 127 9.65 -5.37 -9.58
C LEU A 127 9.26 -6.42 -10.65
N GLY A 128 8.09 -7.04 -10.49
CA GLY A 128 7.58 -7.99 -11.47
C GLY A 128 7.33 -7.35 -12.83
N TRP A 129 6.84 -6.11 -12.85
CA TRP A 129 6.63 -5.36 -14.09
C TRP A 129 7.92 -5.20 -14.91
N GLU A 130 9.03 -4.89 -14.26
CA GLU A 130 10.35 -4.79 -14.91
C GLU A 130 10.82 -6.12 -15.52
N LEU A 131 10.36 -7.25 -14.98
CA LEU A 131 10.66 -8.60 -15.49
C LEU A 131 9.64 -9.09 -16.52
N GLY A 132 8.68 -8.24 -16.97
CA GLY A 132 7.61 -8.64 -17.86
C GLY A 132 6.55 -9.54 -17.20
N ILE A 133 6.47 -9.54 -15.87
CA ILE A 133 5.47 -10.25 -15.09
C ILE A 133 4.39 -9.27 -14.68
N GLY A 134 3.20 -9.41 -15.29
CA GLY A 134 2.03 -8.63 -14.91
C GLY A 134 1.30 -9.25 -13.73
N MET A 135 0.64 -8.41 -12.94
CA MET A 135 -0.09 -8.86 -11.75
C MET A 135 -1.47 -8.22 -11.67
N LEU A 136 -2.37 -8.92 -10.98
CA LEU A 136 -3.67 -8.41 -10.56
C LEU A 136 -3.86 -8.68 -9.08
N TRP A 137 -4.17 -7.63 -8.33
CA TRP A 137 -4.50 -7.72 -6.91
C TRP A 137 -5.99 -7.98 -6.72
N TYR A 138 -6.30 -9.01 -5.93
CA TYR A 138 -7.65 -9.40 -5.52
C TYR A 138 -7.82 -9.26 -4.02
N THR A 139 -8.93 -8.63 -3.62
CA THR A 139 -9.40 -8.49 -2.23
C THR A 139 -10.90 -8.76 -2.11
N ASP A 140 -11.54 -9.33 -3.16
CA ASP A 140 -12.98 -9.46 -3.26
C ASP A 140 -13.59 -10.18 -2.04
N GLN A 141 -14.71 -9.68 -1.53
CA GLN A 141 -15.47 -10.29 -0.42
C GLN A 141 -15.87 -11.75 -0.65
N ILE A 142 -15.85 -12.20 -1.90
CA ILE A 142 -16.10 -13.60 -2.26
C ILE A 142 -15.06 -14.53 -1.61
N LEU A 143 -13.87 -14.01 -1.30
CA LEU A 143 -12.80 -14.74 -0.65
C LEU A 143 -13.03 -14.93 0.86
N ASN A 144 -13.95 -14.17 1.47
CA ASN A 144 -14.24 -14.28 2.91
C ASN A 144 -15.12 -15.50 3.19
N SER A 145 -14.54 -16.69 3.17
CA SER A 145 -15.21 -17.94 3.48
C SER A 145 -14.33 -18.87 4.32
N ALA A 146 -14.96 -19.66 5.20
CA ALA A 146 -14.25 -20.65 6.00
C ALA A 146 -13.46 -21.67 5.14
N ALA A 147 -13.90 -21.93 3.92
CA ALA A 147 -13.17 -22.80 3.00
C ALA A 147 -11.88 -22.15 2.50
N PHE A 148 -11.92 -20.85 2.16
CA PHE A 148 -10.75 -20.10 1.74
C PHE A 148 -9.79 -19.88 2.92
N GLU A 149 -10.30 -19.50 4.09
CA GLU A 149 -9.49 -19.33 5.30
C GLU A 149 -8.73 -20.61 5.67
N ARG A 150 -9.39 -21.78 5.59
CA ARG A 150 -8.74 -23.08 5.80
C ARG A 150 -7.67 -23.39 4.73
N GLU A 151 -7.95 -23.10 3.45
CA GLU A 151 -6.98 -23.36 2.37
C GLU A 151 -5.71 -22.53 2.55
N ILE A 152 -5.84 -21.25 2.93
CA ILE A 152 -4.69 -20.39 3.18
C ILE A 152 -4.08 -20.58 4.58
N GLY A 153 -4.67 -21.45 5.41
CA GLY A 153 -4.22 -21.69 6.78
C GLY A 153 -4.20 -20.40 7.61
N LEU A 154 -5.27 -19.58 7.51
CA LEU A 154 -5.41 -18.35 8.28
C LEU A 154 -5.53 -18.68 9.76
N ARG A 155 -4.70 -18.06 10.60
CA ARG A 155 -4.61 -18.31 12.04
C ARG A 155 -5.33 -17.22 12.82
N GLU A 156 -5.66 -17.51 14.08
CA GLU A 156 -6.10 -16.47 15.01
C GLU A 156 -5.02 -15.39 15.12
N GLY A 157 -5.43 -14.12 15.12
CA GLY A 157 -4.49 -13.00 15.11
C GLY A 157 -3.87 -12.71 13.73
N GLU A 158 -4.33 -13.34 12.67
CA GLU A 158 -3.93 -13.03 11.29
C GLU A 158 -5.08 -12.43 10.48
N ARG A 159 -4.71 -11.67 9.46
CA ARG A 159 -5.61 -10.99 8.53
C ARG A 159 -5.18 -11.24 7.10
N PHE A 160 -6.11 -11.69 6.25
CA PHE A 160 -5.89 -11.76 4.81
C PHE A 160 -5.73 -10.36 4.22
N ALA A 161 -4.64 -10.13 3.48
CA ALA A 161 -4.34 -8.83 2.88
C ALA A 161 -4.62 -8.78 1.37
N GLY A 162 -4.57 -9.93 0.68
CA GLY A 162 -4.89 -9.99 -0.73
C GLY A 162 -4.17 -11.12 -1.46
N ILE A 163 -4.58 -11.31 -2.71
CA ILE A 163 -3.94 -12.23 -3.65
C ILE A 163 -3.33 -11.41 -4.78
N LEU A 164 -2.06 -11.64 -5.11
CA LEU A 164 -1.45 -11.21 -6.37
C LEU A 164 -1.46 -12.40 -7.33
N SER A 165 -2.38 -12.38 -8.29
CA SER A 165 -2.35 -13.27 -9.44
C SER A 165 -1.30 -12.77 -10.42
N MET A 166 -0.38 -13.64 -10.88
CA MET A 166 0.79 -13.23 -11.63
C MET A 166 1.12 -14.16 -12.80
N GLY A 167 1.73 -13.59 -13.83
CA GLY A 167 2.21 -14.31 -15.00
C GLY A 167 2.76 -13.40 -16.08
N TYR A 168 3.47 -13.98 -17.06
CA TYR A 168 3.91 -13.24 -18.22
C TYR A 168 2.71 -12.83 -19.10
N TYR A 169 2.78 -11.66 -19.71
CA TYR A 169 1.71 -11.12 -20.55
C TYR A 169 2.23 -10.77 -21.94
N GLU A 170 1.36 -10.91 -22.95
CA GLU A 170 1.69 -10.58 -24.34
C GLU A 170 1.30 -9.15 -24.70
N LYS A 171 0.27 -8.63 -24.02
CA LYS A 171 -0.30 -7.32 -24.33
C LYS A 171 -0.42 -6.48 -23.06
N VAL A 172 0.15 -5.28 -23.13
CA VAL A 172 0.01 -4.27 -22.06
C VAL A 172 -1.40 -3.68 -22.10
N PRO A 173 -2.15 -3.73 -20.97
CA PRO A 173 -3.45 -3.07 -20.89
C PRO A 173 -3.35 -1.55 -21.08
N ARG A 174 -4.38 -0.96 -21.72
CA ARG A 174 -4.42 0.49 -21.93
C ARG A 174 -4.38 1.25 -20.62
N ALA A 175 -3.56 2.29 -20.58
CA ALA A 175 -3.52 3.22 -19.45
C ALA A 175 -4.85 3.94 -19.27
N ARG A 176 -5.29 4.13 -18.03
CA ARG A 176 -6.38 5.03 -17.68
C ARG A 176 -5.80 6.30 -17.05
N LYS A 177 -6.39 7.45 -17.37
CA LYS A 177 -5.96 8.73 -16.81
C LYS A 177 -6.06 8.72 -15.28
N ARG A 178 -5.19 9.45 -14.63
CA ARG A 178 -5.22 9.74 -13.20
C ARG A 178 -5.57 11.20 -12.97
N THR A 179 -6.23 11.47 -11.86
CA THR A 179 -6.45 12.83 -11.40
C THR A 179 -5.12 13.44 -10.98
N PRO A 180 -4.74 14.61 -11.50
CA PRO A 180 -3.54 15.29 -11.04
C PRO A 180 -3.57 15.55 -9.52
N ALA A 181 -2.41 15.43 -8.87
CA ALA A 181 -2.32 15.54 -7.41
C ALA A 181 -2.77 16.92 -6.91
N GLU A 182 -2.60 17.97 -7.70
CA GLU A 182 -3.02 19.35 -7.42
C GLU A 182 -4.52 19.46 -7.13
N GLN A 183 -5.35 18.62 -7.74
CA GLN A 183 -6.80 18.62 -7.51
C GLN A 183 -7.21 18.02 -6.17
N LYS A 184 -6.28 17.33 -5.50
CA LYS A 184 -6.45 16.66 -4.21
C LYS A 184 -5.48 17.20 -3.16
N TRP A 185 -4.89 18.35 -3.42
CA TRP A 185 -3.87 18.99 -2.61
C TRP A 185 -4.44 20.15 -1.80
N THR A 186 -4.00 20.25 -0.57
CA THR A 186 -4.29 21.39 0.33
C THR A 186 -3.00 21.82 1.02
N ILE A 187 -2.70 23.10 1.04
CA ILE A 187 -1.63 23.67 1.86
C ILE A 187 -2.26 24.21 3.13
N VAL A 188 -1.75 23.79 4.28
CA VAL A 188 -2.13 24.34 5.57
C VAL A 188 -0.96 25.20 6.04
N GLU A 189 -1.02 26.50 5.76
CA GLU A 189 -0.03 27.55 6.06
C GLU A 189 1.31 27.43 5.33
N GLY A 190 1.75 28.59 4.82
CA GLY A 190 3.12 29.00 4.53
C GLY A 190 3.89 28.23 3.46
N ASP A 191 4.17 28.90 2.34
CA ASP A 191 5.29 28.53 1.49
C ASP A 191 6.59 28.84 2.27
N VAL A 192 7.54 27.89 2.27
CA VAL A 192 8.74 27.98 3.10
C VAL A 192 9.75 28.96 2.51
N SER A 193 9.45 30.24 2.52
CA SER A 193 10.42 31.29 2.14
C SER A 193 11.30 31.77 3.31
N GLY A 194 11.53 30.96 4.33
CA GLY A 194 12.24 31.44 5.51
C GLY A 194 12.94 30.44 6.41
N TYR A 195 12.88 29.13 6.17
CA TYR A 195 13.53 28.14 7.04
C TYR A 195 14.77 27.51 6.39
N ALA A 196 15.86 27.59 7.10
CA ALA A 196 17.19 26.96 6.99
C ALA A 196 17.66 26.42 5.62
N ASP A 197 18.72 27.00 5.20
CA ASP A 197 19.45 26.97 3.92
C ASP A 197 19.95 25.61 3.38
N HIS A 198 19.64 24.46 3.93
CA HIS A 198 20.36 23.24 3.51
C HIS A 198 19.50 22.07 2.99
N LEU A 199 18.17 22.08 3.18
CA LEU A 199 17.28 21.02 2.67
C LEU A 199 15.91 21.61 2.31
N GLN A 200 15.84 22.36 1.21
CA GLN A 200 14.58 22.95 0.75
C GLN A 200 13.63 21.89 0.21
N VAL A 201 12.67 21.45 1.01
CA VAL A 201 11.51 20.68 0.55
C VAL A 201 10.45 21.64 0.04
N SER A 202 10.38 21.83 -1.26
CA SER A 202 9.35 22.68 -1.87
C SER A 202 8.06 21.95 -2.08
N SER A 203 6.90 22.62 -1.93
CA SER A 203 5.59 22.08 -2.30
C SER A 203 5.55 21.62 -3.75
N ARG A 204 6.27 22.29 -4.64
CA ARG A 204 6.39 21.95 -6.06
C ARG A 204 7.10 20.61 -6.28
N SER A 205 8.22 20.35 -5.59
CA SER A 205 8.91 19.05 -5.70
C SER A 205 8.07 17.91 -5.15
N VAL A 206 7.38 18.11 -4.02
CA VAL A 206 6.46 17.13 -3.46
C VAL A 206 5.30 16.82 -4.41
N LEU A 207 4.68 17.83 -5.03
CA LEU A 207 3.63 17.64 -6.02
C LEU A 207 4.11 16.90 -7.28
N ALA A 208 5.35 17.18 -7.72
CA ALA A 208 5.92 16.46 -8.87
C ALA A 208 6.02 14.96 -8.58
N LEU A 209 6.51 14.57 -7.40
CA LEU A 209 6.55 13.17 -6.97
C LEU A 209 5.16 12.57 -6.81
N LEU A 210 4.19 13.30 -6.27
CA LEU A 210 2.82 12.85 -6.12
C LEU A 210 2.14 12.58 -7.46
N ASN A 211 2.42 13.38 -8.50
CA ASN A 211 1.88 13.18 -9.85
C ASN A 211 2.37 11.87 -10.51
N ASP A 212 3.47 11.30 -10.02
CA ASP A 212 3.89 9.95 -10.36
C ASP A 212 3.29 8.92 -9.39
N ALA A 213 3.30 9.21 -8.10
CA ALA A 213 2.82 8.29 -7.07
C ALA A 213 1.33 7.91 -7.22
N VAL A 214 0.47 8.82 -7.72
CA VAL A 214 -0.97 8.58 -7.96
C VAL A 214 -1.27 7.49 -9.00
N TRP A 215 -0.26 6.96 -9.69
CA TRP A 215 -0.42 5.78 -10.56
C TRP A 215 -0.50 4.46 -9.78
N ALA A 216 -0.62 4.51 -8.48
CA ALA A 216 -0.88 3.37 -7.62
C ALA A 216 -2.14 2.59 -8.05
N PRO A 217 -2.17 1.24 -7.82
CA PRO A 217 -3.37 0.45 -8.04
C PRO A 217 -4.48 0.93 -7.10
N ASN A 218 -5.71 1.02 -7.62
CA ASN A 218 -6.89 1.27 -6.81
C ASN A 218 -8.12 0.73 -7.54
N ASP A 219 -9.13 0.29 -6.81
CA ASP A 219 -10.33 -0.27 -7.38
C ASP A 219 -11.19 0.83 -8.02
N GLY A 220 -11.78 0.52 -9.18
CA GLY A 220 -12.70 1.40 -9.90
C GLY A 220 -12.14 2.78 -10.26
N LEU A 221 -10.85 3.06 -10.05
CA LEU A 221 -10.26 4.40 -10.13
C LEU A 221 -10.92 5.41 -9.16
N ARG A 222 -11.28 4.94 -7.99
CA ARG A 222 -11.83 5.82 -6.94
C ARG A 222 -10.82 6.86 -6.47
N GLU A 223 -9.51 6.54 -6.57
CA GLU A 223 -8.42 7.43 -6.15
C GLU A 223 -8.69 8.02 -4.77
N PRO A 224 -8.76 7.19 -3.72
CA PRO A 224 -9.37 7.52 -2.43
C PRO A 224 -8.51 8.43 -1.55
N TRP A 225 -7.47 9.02 -2.09
CA TRP A 225 -6.47 9.82 -1.38
C TRP A 225 -6.70 11.32 -1.54
N ARG A 226 -6.26 12.06 -0.53
CA ARG A 226 -6.08 13.51 -0.52
C ARG A 226 -4.78 13.84 0.24
N PHE A 227 -4.21 14.97 -0.07
CA PHE A 227 -2.91 15.41 0.43
C PHE A 227 -3.04 16.72 1.18
N ILE A 228 -2.44 16.79 2.36
CA ILE A 228 -2.35 18.00 3.17
C ILE A 228 -0.87 18.27 3.42
N TYR A 229 -0.38 19.39 2.92
CA TYR A 229 1.01 19.79 3.04
C TYR A 229 1.16 20.92 4.05
N ALA A 230 2.10 20.78 4.97
CA ALA A 230 2.48 21.78 5.94
C ALA A 230 3.99 22.03 5.83
N GLY A 231 4.37 23.12 5.14
CA GLY A 231 5.76 23.46 4.86
C GLY A 231 6.36 24.48 5.82
N GLY A 232 5.56 25.08 6.70
CA GLY A 232 6.01 26.09 7.66
C GLY A 232 4.86 26.60 8.51
N GLY A 233 5.09 27.63 9.34
CA GLY A 233 4.07 28.24 10.19
C GLY A 233 3.61 27.37 11.35
N GLU A 234 2.53 27.78 12.00
CA GLU A 234 1.99 27.14 13.21
C GLU A 234 1.62 25.68 12.99
N ALA A 235 1.07 25.33 11.81
CA ALA A 235 0.70 23.94 11.49
C ALA A 235 1.93 23.01 11.45
N ALA A 236 3.02 23.43 10.83
CA ALA A 236 4.25 22.64 10.80
C ALA A 236 4.89 22.54 12.20
N ASP A 237 4.88 23.63 12.99
CA ASP A 237 5.39 23.62 14.36
C ASP A 237 4.58 22.67 15.25
N ARG A 238 3.26 22.68 15.10
CA ARG A 238 2.37 21.75 15.79
C ARG A 238 2.66 20.30 15.40
N LEU A 239 2.90 20.01 14.10
CA LEU A 239 3.26 18.67 13.64
C LEU A 239 4.63 18.24 14.17
N ARG A 240 5.62 19.15 14.26
CA ARG A 240 6.92 18.87 14.91
C ARG A 240 6.72 18.46 16.36
N ALA A 241 5.90 19.20 17.11
CA ALA A 241 5.61 18.89 18.51
C ALA A 241 4.89 17.54 18.67
N LEU A 242 3.88 17.26 17.83
CA LEU A 242 3.10 16.02 17.89
C LEU A 242 3.89 14.77 17.47
N ASN A 243 4.83 14.91 16.54
CA ASN A 243 5.64 13.79 16.05
C ASN A 243 7.00 13.66 16.74
N GLY A 244 7.42 14.66 17.54
CA GLY A 244 8.77 14.71 18.10
C GLY A 244 9.86 14.77 17.03
N ASP A 245 9.59 15.46 15.90
CA ASP A 245 10.40 15.43 14.69
C ASP A 245 10.75 16.86 14.22
N ALA A 246 12.01 17.06 13.86
CA ALA A 246 12.53 18.34 13.33
C ALA A 246 12.44 18.42 11.79
N ALA A 247 11.47 17.79 11.16
CA ALA A 247 11.29 17.81 9.72
C ALA A 247 11.09 19.23 9.15
N ALA A 248 11.59 19.45 7.95
CA ALA A 248 11.44 20.73 7.24
C ALA A 248 9.98 20.96 6.83
N ALA A 249 9.29 19.89 6.42
CA ALA A 249 7.88 19.91 6.02
C ALA A 249 7.21 18.58 6.36
N PHE A 250 5.87 18.58 6.32
CA PHE A 250 5.06 17.38 6.51
C PHE A 250 4.05 17.21 5.37
N LEU A 251 3.86 15.96 4.98
CA LEU A 251 2.80 15.56 4.07
C LEU A 251 1.89 14.55 4.80
N LEU A 252 0.67 14.97 5.10
CA LEU A 252 -0.37 14.08 5.62
C LEU A 252 -1.10 13.44 4.44
N VAL A 253 -1.06 12.13 4.37
CA VAL A 253 -1.80 11.39 3.35
C VAL A 253 -3.09 10.88 3.95
N VAL A 254 -4.20 11.33 3.39
CA VAL A 254 -5.55 11.16 3.93
C VAL A 254 -6.34 10.23 3.03
N ALA A 255 -7.05 9.27 3.63
CA ALA A 255 -8.01 8.40 2.95
C ALA A 255 -9.44 8.81 3.28
N LYS A 256 -10.36 8.60 2.34
CA LYS A 256 -11.79 8.69 2.60
C LYS A 256 -12.23 7.49 3.46
N GLU A 257 -13.04 7.75 4.47
CA GLU A 257 -13.69 6.72 5.28
C GLU A 257 -15.01 6.31 4.64
N GLU A 258 -15.05 5.13 4.04
CA GLU A 258 -16.26 4.54 3.47
C GLU A 258 -17.04 3.79 4.56
N SER A 259 -18.38 3.81 4.48
CA SER A 259 -19.25 3.06 5.39
C SER A 259 -19.12 1.53 5.19
N ASP A 260 -18.92 1.10 3.95
CA ASP A 260 -18.64 -0.28 3.60
C ASP A 260 -17.20 -0.65 4.03
N SER A 261 -17.08 -1.65 4.90
CA SER A 261 -15.80 -2.06 5.48
C SER A 261 -14.81 -2.56 4.43
N HIS A 262 -15.30 -3.29 3.42
CA HIS A 262 -14.44 -3.81 2.36
C HIS A 262 -13.88 -2.69 1.48
N LYS A 263 -14.73 -1.75 1.07
CA LYS A 263 -14.28 -0.57 0.32
C LYS A 263 -13.28 0.27 1.11
N ARG A 264 -13.51 0.42 2.41
CA ARG A 264 -12.60 1.14 3.31
C ARG A 264 -11.23 0.46 3.36
N GLU A 265 -11.19 -0.87 3.41
CA GLU A 265 -9.93 -1.64 3.37
C GLU A 265 -9.22 -1.52 2.02
N GLU A 266 -9.96 -1.62 0.91
CA GLU A 266 -9.39 -1.43 -0.44
C GLU A 266 -8.84 -0.02 -0.64
N ASP A 267 -9.57 1.00 -0.16
CA ASP A 267 -9.15 2.38 -0.23
C ASP A 267 -7.89 2.61 0.62
N TYR A 268 -7.84 2.04 1.81
CA TYR A 268 -6.65 2.09 2.66
C TYR A 268 -5.44 1.42 1.99
N ALA A 269 -5.61 0.23 1.44
CA ALA A 269 -4.56 -0.48 0.71
C ALA A 269 -4.05 0.32 -0.49
N ALA A 270 -4.94 0.97 -1.24
CA ALA A 270 -4.57 1.82 -2.36
C ALA A 270 -3.74 3.04 -1.91
N VAL A 271 -4.09 3.65 -0.78
CA VAL A 271 -3.32 4.77 -0.20
C VAL A 271 -1.95 4.29 0.27
N CYS A 272 -1.84 3.10 0.88
CA CYS A 272 -0.55 2.52 1.25
C CYS A 272 0.36 2.28 0.03
N CYS A 273 -0.21 1.82 -1.09
CA CYS A 273 0.53 1.67 -2.35
C CYS A 273 1.02 3.02 -2.89
N LEU A 274 0.19 4.06 -2.79
CA LEU A 274 0.58 5.43 -3.18
C LEU A 274 1.72 5.95 -2.30
N ILE A 275 1.64 5.75 -0.99
CA ILE A 275 2.70 6.16 -0.05
C ILE A 275 4.00 5.44 -0.39
N GLN A 276 3.95 4.14 -0.68
CA GLN A 276 5.13 3.37 -1.08
C GLN A 276 5.73 3.89 -2.39
N ASN A 277 4.89 4.19 -3.40
CA ASN A 277 5.36 4.83 -4.62
C ASN A 277 6.08 6.15 -4.33
N PHE A 278 5.50 6.99 -3.49
CA PHE A 278 6.09 8.27 -3.10
C PHE A 278 7.46 8.08 -2.42
N GLN A 279 7.58 7.14 -1.49
CA GLN A 279 8.84 6.84 -0.82
C GLN A 279 9.92 6.34 -1.78
N LEU A 280 9.56 5.47 -2.75
CA LEU A 280 10.49 5.00 -3.78
C LEU A 280 10.98 6.14 -4.69
N LEU A 281 10.09 7.04 -5.08
CA LEU A 281 10.43 8.22 -5.89
C LEU A 281 11.31 9.20 -5.10
N ALA A 282 10.96 9.46 -3.86
CA ALA A 282 11.66 10.39 -2.99
C ALA A 282 13.07 9.89 -2.58
N ALA A 283 13.38 8.61 -2.76
CA ALA A 283 14.71 8.07 -2.48
C ALA A 283 15.84 8.70 -3.34
N SER A 284 15.50 9.36 -4.44
CA SER A 284 16.44 10.12 -5.29
C SER A 284 16.51 11.61 -4.96
N GLU A 285 15.66 12.09 -4.05
CA GLU A 285 15.67 13.49 -3.62
C GLU A 285 16.78 13.74 -2.57
N PRO A 286 17.27 14.98 -2.45
CA PRO A 286 18.30 15.31 -1.48
C PRO A 286 17.79 15.34 -0.03
N TRP A 287 16.49 15.21 0.18
CA TRP A 287 15.84 15.23 1.50
C TRP A 287 15.23 13.88 1.84
N PRO A 288 15.45 13.37 3.06
CA PRO A 288 14.89 12.10 3.50
C PRO A 288 13.38 12.19 3.71
N VAL A 289 12.71 11.04 3.56
CA VAL A 289 11.30 10.86 3.90
C VAL A 289 11.18 9.83 5.00
N ARG A 290 10.55 10.19 6.11
CA ARG A 290 10.20 9.28 7.20
C ARG A 290 8.69 9.16 7.30
N ARG A 291 8.16 7.94 7.16
CA ARG A 291 6.75 7.63 7.35
C ARG A 291 6.50 7.30 8.81
N THR A 292 5.47 7.88 9.40
CA THR A 292 5.01 7.57 10.75
C THR A 292 3.49 7.41 10.80
N MET A 293 3.03 6.65 11.79
CA MET A 293 1.62 6.50 12.14
C MET A 293 1.45 6.73 13.65
N PRO A 294 1.62 7.98 14.12
CA PRO A 294 1.57 8.31 15.54
C PRO A 294 0.15 8.16 16.10
N GLU A 295 0.02 7.94 17.42
CA GLU A 295 -1.27 7.72 18.07
C GLU A 295 -2.27 8.86 17.85
N TRP A 296 -1.81 10.11 17.73
CA TRP A 296 -2.69 11.27 17.58
C TRP A 296 -3.50 11.26 16.28
N ILE A 297 -3.08 10.51 15.23
CA ILE A 297 -3.85 10.44 13.98
C ILE A 297 -5.19 9.70 14.13
N TYR A 298 -5.38 8.98 15.22
CA TYR A 298 -6.61 8.28 15.57
C TYR A 298 -7.58 9.13 16.39
N ASP A 299 -7.17 10.34 16.79
CA ASP A 299 -8.01 11.30 17.49
C ASP A 299 -8.50 12.39 16.52
N PRO A 300 -9.80 12.45 16.19
CA PRO A 300 -10.35 13.45 15.28
C PRO A 300 -10.09 14.90 15.72
N GLU A 301 -10.04 15.17 17.04
CA GLU A 301 -9.81 16.53 17.53
C GLU A 301 -8.36 16.99 17.26
N HIS A 302 -7.41 16.07 17.26
CA HIS A 302 -6.03 16.35 16.85
C HIS A 302 -5.88 16.49 15.33
N CYS A 303 -6.72 15.83 14.54
CA CYS A 303 -6.67 15.86 13.07
C CYS A 303 -7.36 17.09 12.47
N LYS A 304 -8.43 17.58 13.11
CA LYS A 304 -9.27 18.69 12.64
C LYS A 304 -8.51 20.00 12.33
N PRO A 305 -7.52 20.44 13.16
CA PRO A 305 -6.74 21.65 12.87
C PRO A 305 -5.95 21.62 11.58
N PHE A 306 -5.65 20.42 11.05
CA PHE A 306 -4.98 20.23 9.78
C PHE A 306 -5.95 20.13 8.59
N GLY A 307 -7.24 20.37 8.79
CA GLY A 307 -8.25 20.34 7.74
C GLY A 307 -8.65 18.93 7.31
N VAL A 308 -8.48 17.92 8.16
CA VAL A 308 -9.04 16.57 7.98
C VAL A 308 -10.55 16.63 8.23
N ARG A 309 -11.32 16.08 7.30
CA ARG A 309 -12.78 16.11 7.34
C ARG A 309 -13.33 14.96 8.16
N PRO A 310 -14.59 15.05 8.66
CA PRO A 310 -15.19 13.97 9.48
C PRO A 310 -15.27 12.60 8.80
N GLN A 311 -15.29 12.56 7.45
CA GLN A 311 -15.32 11.31 6.66
C GLN A 311 -13.93 10.95 6.11
N GLU A 312 -12.89 11.43 6.72
CA GLU A 312 -11.51 11.18 6.31
C GLU A 312 -10.68 10.73 7.51
N ARG A 313 -9.65 9.95 7.24
CA ARG A 313 -8.62 9.63 8.22
C ARG A 313 -7.23 9.85 7.66
N ILE A 314 -6.29 10.22 8.50
CA ILE A 314 -4.87 10.21 8.14
C ILE A 314 -4.41 8.75 8.09
N VAL A 315 -3.81 8.34 6.96
CA VAL A 315 -3.22 7.00 6.80
C VAL A 315 -1.77 7.00 7.26
N ALA A 316 -1.04 8.07 6.95
CA ALA A 316 0.32 8.27 7.42
C ALA A 316 0.70 9.75 7.42
N VAL A 317 1.64 10.10 8.26
CA VAL A 317 2.37 11.36 8.26
C VAL A 317 3.74 11.11 7.67
N LEU A 318 4.08 11.81 6.59
CA LEU A 318 5.39 11.78 5.98
C LEU A 318 6.16 13.02 6.42
N ALA A 319 7.18 12.84 7.23
CA ALA A 319 8.13 13.88 7.61
C ALA A 319 9.17 14.01 6.49
N LEU A 320 9.31 15.21 5.94
CA LEU A 320 10.12 15.54 4.77
C LEU A 320 11.29 16.43 5.16
N GLY A 321 12.50 16.00 4.84
CA GLY A 321 13.72 16.69 5.32
C GLY A 321 13.88 16.54 6.85
N GLY A 322 15.03 16.88 7.36
CA GLY A 322 15.37 16.75 8.78
C GLY A 322 16.66 15.95 8.97
N ASP A 323 17.19 15.94 10.18
CA ASP A 323 18.54 15.43 10.45
C ASP A 323 18.68 13.91 10.36
N GLY A 324 17.62 13.17 10.10
CA GLY A 324 17.63 11.68 10.07
C GLY A 324 18.07 11.05 11.41
N ARG A 325 18.23 11.83 12.47
CA ARG A 325 18.65 11.35 13.78
C ARG A 325 17.44 10.91 14.58
N ASP A 326 17.40 9.63 14.87
CA ASP A 326 16.49 9.08 15.88
C ASP A 326 16.65 9.83 17.19
N SER A 327 15.60 10.50 17.66
CA SER A 327 15.57 11.16 18.98
C SER A 327 15.66 10.17 20.16
N ARG A 328 15.91 8.88 19.91
CA ARG A 328 16.00 7.82 20.92
C ARG A 328 17.42 7.41 21.32
N SER A 329 18.46 8.04 20.79
CA SER A 329 19.85 7.75 21.17
C SER A 329 20.47 8.86 22.03
N THR A 330 19.87 9.17 23.18
CA THR A 330 20.62 9.80 24.26
C THR A 330 20.99 8.71 25.28
N PRO A 331 22.24 8.25 25.34
CA PRO A 331 22.65 7.37 26.43
C PRO A 331 22.59 8.19 27.72
N SER A 332 21.76 7.75 28.65
CA SER A 332 21.82 8.19 30.03
C SER A 332 23.27 8.05 30.55
N SER A 333 24.02 9.14 30.61
CA SER A 333 25.28 9.19 31.35
C SER A 333 24.97 9.03 32.82
N LYS A 334 25.04 7.82 33.32
CA LYS A 334 25.22 7.58 34.74
C LYS A 334 26.60 8.15 35.09
N LYS A 335 26.62 9.29 35.78
CA LYS A 335 27.75 9.69 36.60
C LYS A 335 27.79 8.81 37.84
N THR A 336 28.93 8.23 38.05
CA THR A 336 29.44 7.61 39.27
C THR A 336 29.28 8.50 40.48
#